data_2c957a3d2c5c0cda591c0c16afeda87d
#
_entry.id   2c957a3d2c5c0cda591c0c16afeda87d
#
_cell.length_a   1.000
_cell.length_b   1.000
_cell.length_c   1.000
_cell.angle_alpha   90.00
_cell.angle_beta   90.00
_cell.angle_gamma   90.00
#
_symmetry.space_group_name_H-M   'P 1'
#
loop_
_entity.id
_entity.type
_entity.pdbx_description
1 polymer ?
#
loop_
_entity_poly.entity_id
_entity_poly.type
_entity_poly.pdbx_seq_one_letter_code
_entity_poly.pdbx_strand_id
1 'polypeptide(L)'
;MDLASRIDLNDALIRHPDATFVMRAAGAAMQGAGIDDADVLLVDRAIQPSHGHIVVAVVDGELVCRRLSKQAGSTKLEAAFTDNPTTYADIVPDEGTPLEVWGVVTTVIKSLMPR
;
A
#
# COMPACT_ATOMS: atom_id res chain seq x y z
N MET A 1 -25.24 4.37 -12.12
CA MET A 1 -24.30 5.45 -11.74
C MET A 1 -25.07 6.54 -11.02
N ASP A 2 -24.61 6.93 -9.83
CA ASP A 2 -25.24 7.99 -9.08
C ASP A 2 -24.95 9.34 -9.69
N LEU A 3 -25.86 10.29 -9.50
CA LEU A 3 -25.66 11.63 -9.96
C LEU A 3 -24.55 12.33 -9.17
N ALA A 4 -23.83 13.18 -9.87
CA ALA A 4 -22.76 13.94 -9.26
C ALA A 4 -23.29 14.96 -8.25
N SER A 5 -22.60 15.08 -7.16
CA SER A 5 -22.76 16.16 -6.19
C SER A 5 -21.38 16.72 -5.86
N ARG A 6 -21.36 17.90 -5.28
CA ARG A 6 -20.11 18.44 -4.76
C ARG A 6 -19.65 17.60 -3.59
N ILE A 7 -18.35 17.27 -3.58
CA ILE A 7 -17.78 16.44 -2.54
C ILE A 7 -16.43 17.02 -2.12
N ASP A 8 -16.18 16.99 -0.83
CA ASP A 8 -14.86 17.22 -0.29
C ASP A 8 -14.13 15.87 -0.27
N LEU A 9 -13.07 15.72 -1.06
CA LEU A 9 -12.31 14.48 -1.13
C LEU A 9 -11.70 14.12 0.22
N ASN A 10 -11.34 15.10 1.03
CA ASN A 10 -10.83 14.82 2.36
C ASN A 10 -11.87 14.11 3.22
N ASP A 11 -13.12 14.56 3.20
CA ASP A 11 -14.19 13.90 3.94
C ASP A 11 -14.50 12.50 3.40
N ALA A 12 -14.40 12.31 2.08
CA ALA A 12 -14.72 11.06 1.43
C ALA A 12 -13.65 9.99 1.64
N LEU A 13 -12.37 10.37 1.67
CA LEU A 13 -11.24 9.44 1.57
C LEU A 13 -10.39 9.36 2.83
N ILE A 14 -10.40 10.37 3.68
CA ILE A 14 -9.47 10.47 4.80
C ILE A 14 -10.23 10.34 6.12
N ARG A 15 -9.94 9.26 6.86
CA ARG A 15 -10.54 9.00 8.19
C ARG A 15 -9.75 9.62 9.32
N HIS A 16 -8.44 9.72 9.17
CA HIS A 16 -7.52 10.21 10.19
C HIS A 16 -6.65 11.32 9.59
N PRO A 17 -7.15 12.57 9.52
CA PRO A 17 -6.43 13.65 8.82
C PRO A 17 -5.02 13.91 9.36
N ASP A 18 -4.84 13.80 10.68
CA ASP A 18 -3.54 14.06 11.30
C ASP A 18 -2.52 12.93 11.09
N ALA A 19 -2.96 11.78 10.59
CA ALA A 19 -2.12 10.61 10.40
C ALA A 19 -2.09 10.11 8.96
N THR A 20 -2.68 10.83 8.01
CA THR A 20 -2.76 10.43 6.60
C THR A 20 -1.79 11.23 5.75
N PHE A 21 -1.01 10.51 4.96
CA PHE A 21 0.03 11.06 4.10
C PHE A 21 -0.22 10.66 2.66
N VAL A 22 0.28 11.49 1.74
CA VAL A 22 0.22 11.24 0.30
C VAL A 22 1.60 10.75 -0.14
N MET A 23 1.63 9.63 -0.84
CA MET A 23 2.84 9.07 -1.42
C MET A 23 2.62 8.74 -2.89
N ARG A 24 3.70 8.63 -3.63
CA ARG A 24 3.66 8.20 -5.02
C ARG A 24 4.26 6.82 -5.13
N ALA A 25 3.53 5.90 -5.76
CA ALA A 25 4.01 4.54 -5.97
C ALA A 25 5.15 4.52 -7.00
N ALA A 26 6.10 3.62 -6.81
CA ALA A 26 7.20 3.41 -7.74
C ALA A 26 7.31 1.93 -8.09
N GLY A 27 7.46 1.65 -9.38
CA GLY A 27 7.65 0.29 -9.88
C GLY A 27 6.36 -0.48 -10.09
N ALA A 28 6.51 -1.78 -10.36
CA ALA A 28 5.43 -2.64 -10.83
C ALA A 28 5.01 -3.72 -9.83
N ALA A 29 5.61 -3.74 -8.63
CA ALA A 29 5.44 -4.85 -7.69
C ALA A 29 4.00 -5.09 -7.26
N MET A 30 3.13 -4.08 -7.33
CA MET A 30 1.75 -4.16 -6.87
C MET A 30 0.72 -3.98 -7.99
N GLN A 31 1.11 -4.19 -9.24
CA GLN A 31 0.20 -4.06 -10.38
C GLN A 31 -1.02 -4.97 -10.26
N GLY A 32 -0.84 -6.19 -9.78
CA GLY A 32 -1.94 -7.13 -9.59
C GLY A 32 -2.95 -6.72 -8.52
N ALA A 33 -2.60 -5.77 -7.67
CA ALA A 33 -3.49 -5.17 -6.68
C ALA A 33 -4.07 -3.82 -7.16
N GLY A 34 -3.80 -3.45 -8.41
CA GLY A 34 -4.32 -2.20 -8.98
C GLY A 34 -3.45 -0.98 -8.72
N ILE A 35 -2.20 -1.16 -8.32
CA ILE A 35 -1.27 -0.06 -8.06
C ILE A 35 -0.19 -0.06 -9.13
N ASP A 36 -0.20 0.96 -9.97
CA ASP A 36 0.79 1.14 -11.02
C ASP A 36 1.85 2.17 -10.62
N ASP A 37 2.95 2.18 -11.37
CA ASP A 37 3.99 3.19 -11.20
C ASP A 37 3.40 4.60 -11.28
N ALA A 38 3.84 5.48 -10.41
CA ALA A 38 3.40 6.87 -10.32
C ALA A 38 1.98 7.10 -9.80
N ASP A 39 1.23 6.06 -9.45
CA ASP A 39 -0.06 6.23 -8.79
C ASP A 39 0.11 6.96 -7.45
N VAL A 40 -0.92 7.72 -7.07
CA VAL A 40 -0.96 8.40 -5.79
C VAL A 40 -1.57 7.48 -4.74
N LEU A 41 -0.91 7.33 -3.62
CA LEU A 41 -1.37 6.51 -2.50
C LEU A 41 -1.74 7.41 -1.33
N LEU A 42 -2.87 7.12 -0.69
CA LEU A 42 -3.18 7.65 0.64
C LEU A 42 -2.76 6.60 1.66
N VAL A 43 -1.90 7.01 2.59
CA VAL A 43 -1.31 6.12 3.59
C VAL A 43 -1.68 6.61 4.98
N ASP A 44 -2.39 5.77 5.72
CA ASP A 44 -2.92 6.09 7.05
C ASP A 44 -2.06 5.40 8.11
N ARG A 45 -1.43 6.19 8.95
CA ARG A 45 -0.55 5.68 10.01
C ARG A 45 -1.28 5.36 11.31
N ALA A 46 -2.55 5.72 11.41
CA ALA A 46 -3.35 5.43 12.59
C ALA A 46 -4.03 4.04 12.55
N ILE A 47 -4.09 3.42 11.38
CA ILE A 47 -4.69 2.08 11.24
C ILE A 47 -3.69 1.03 11.70
N GLN A 48 -4.15 0.10 12.54
CA GLN A 48 -3.37 -1.06 12.94
C GLN A 48 -3.22 -2.02 11.75
N PRO A 49 -2.01 -2.30 11.28
CA PRO A 49 -1.82 -3.23 10.16
C PRO A 49 -2.32 -4.63 10.50
N SER A 50 -3.01 -5.27 9.57
CA SER A 50 -3.49 -6.62 9.73
C SER A 50 -3.38 -7.40 8.41
N HIS A 51 -3.58 -8.72 8.49
CA HIS A 51 -3.48 -9.61 7.34
C HIS A 51 -4.33 -9.11 6.16
N GLY A 52 -3.73 -9.08 4.98
CA GLY A 52 -4.37 -8.66 3.74
C GLY A 52 -4.29 -7.16 3.46
N HIS A 53 -3.91 -6.34 4.43
CA HIS A 53 -3.72 -4.91 4.18
C HIS A 53 -2.55 -4.68 3.23
N ILE A 54 -2.70 -3.71 2.34
CA ILE A 54 -1.58 -3.17 1.59
C ILE A 54 -0.93 -2.13 2.48
N VAL A 55 0.38 -2.26 2.66
CA VAL A 55 1.14 -1.44 3.60
C VAL A 55 2.35 -0.81 2.92
N VAL A 56 2.81 0.28 3.50
CA VAL A 56 4.13 0.82 3.25
C VAL A 56 5.01 0.37 4.41
N ALA A 57 6.08 -0.34 4.11
CA ALA A 57 6.99 -0.89 5.11
C ALA A 57 8.40 -0.39 4.87
N VAL A 58 9.20 -0.40 5.93
CA VAL A 58 10.63 -0.06 5.85
C VAL A 58 11.42 -1.34 5.69
N VAL A 59 12.14 -1.47 4.58
CA VAL A 59 12.97 -2.63 4.27
C VAL A 59 14.35 -2.11 3.85
N ASP A 60 15.36 -2.49 4.60
CA ASP A 60 16.75 -2.04 4.36
C ASP A 60 16.88 -0.53 4.23
N GLY A 61 16.13 0.21 5.07
CA GLY A 61 16.15 1.67 5.08
C GLY A 61 15.31 2.34 4.00
N GLU A 62 14.62 1.58 3.15
CA GLU A 62 13.78 2.10 2.08
C GLU A 62 12.30 1.77 2.31
N LEU A 63 11.43 2.64 1.81
CA LEU A 63 9.99 2.39 1.85
C LEU A 63 9.58 1.54 0.65
N VAL A 64 8.86 0.46 0.92
CA VAL A 64 8.30 -0.42 -0.10
C VAL A 64 6.81 -0.61 0.13
N CYS A 65 6.04 -0.77 -0.95
CA CYS A 65 4.61 -1.04 -0.89
C CYS A 65 4.36 -2.52 -1.19
N ARG A 66 3.73 -3.23 -0.27
CA ARG A 66 3.48 -4.68 -0.39
C ARG A 66 2.20 -5.05 0.34
N ARG A 67 1.70 -6.27 0.11
CA ARG A 67 0.60 -6.84 0.90
C ARG A 67 1.17 -7.53 2.13
N LEU A 68 0.61 -7.20 3.28
CA LEU A 68 0.98 -7.84 4.54
C LEU A 68 0.29 -9.21 4.65
N SER A 69 1.07 -10.24 4.88
CA SER A 69 0.57 -11.58 5.16
C SER A 69 0.94 -11.98 6.58
N LYS A 70 -0.08 -12.27 7.38
CA LYS A 70 0.06 -12.79 8.74
C LYS A 70 -0.78 -14.06 8.85
N GLN A 71 -0.18 -15.21 8.60
CA GLN A 71 -0.88 -16.50 8.65
C GLN A 71 -0.02 -17.54 9.36
N ALA A 72 -0.68 -18.37 10.16
CA ALA A 72 -0.04 -19.50 10.83
C ALA A 72 1.23 -19.13 11.62
N GLY A 73 1.22 -17.96 12.27
CA GLY A 73 2.36 -17.48 13.04
C GLY A 73 3.50 -16.91 12.21
N SER A 74 3.34 -16.86 10.89
CA SER A 74 4.35 -16.34 9.96
C SER A 74 3.91 -14.97 9.42
N THR A 75 4.86 -14.04 9.37
CA THR A 75 4.63 -12.69 8.83
C THR A 75 5.57 -12.45 7.66
N LYS A 76 5.02 -11.97 6.56
CA LYS A 76 5.80 -11.60 5.38
C LYS A 76 5.11 -10.51 4.59
N LEU A 77 5.85 -9.92 3.65
CA LEU A 77 5.34 -8.95 2.68
C LEU A 77 5.34 -9.60 1.30
N GLU A 78 4.20 -9.50 0.62
CA GLU A 78 4.01 -10.12 -0.68
C GLU A 78 3.78 -9.07 -1.75
N ALA A 79 4.45 -9.24 -2.89
CA ALA A 79 4.11 -8.48 -4.10
C ALA A 79 2.84 -9.03 -4.75
N ALA A 80 2.24 -8.24 -5.62
CA ALA A 80 1.13 -8.64 -6.48
C ALA A 80 1.47 -8.29 -7.93
N PHE A 81 2.44 -9.01 -8.48
CA PHE A 81 2.90 -8.83 -9.85
C PHE A 81 2.43 -10.02 -10.68
N THR A 82 1.66 -9.75 -11.73
CA THR A 82 0.93 -10.78 -12.47
C THR A 82 1.71 -11.42 -13.61
N ASP A 83 2.69 -10.70 -14.19
CA ASP A 83 3.38 -11.20 -15.39
C ASP A 83 4.38 -12.30 -15.08
N ASN A 84 5.06 -12.20 -13.96
CA ASN A 84 6.01 -13.22 -13.51
C ASN A 84 6.02 -13.25 -11.98
N PRO A 85 5.40 -14.27 -11.35
CA PRO A 85 5.28 -14.32 -9.90
C PRO A 85 6.62 -14.46 -9.17
N THR A 86 7.70 -14.78 -9.87
CA THR A 86 9.03 -14.90 -9.26
C THR A 86 9.87 -13.62 -9.34
N THR A 87 9.40 -12.59 -10.07
CA THR A 87 10.14 -11.33 -10.25
C THR A 87 10.31 -10.57 -8.94
N TYR A 88 9.28 -10.60 -8.09
CA TYR A 88 9.29 -9.94 -6.78
C TYR A 88 9.09 -11.00 -5.71
N ALA A 89 10.18 -11.40 -5.08
CA ALA A 89 10.13 -12.39 -4.00
C ALA A 89 9.44 -11.83 -2.76
N ASP A 90 8.85 -12.72 -1.96
CA ASP A 90 8.35 -12.36 -0.64
C ASP A 90 9.47 -11.78 0.22
N ILE A 91 9.14 -10.77 0.99
CA ILE A 91 10.06 -10.18 1.96
C ILE A 91 9.72 -10.73 3.33
N VAL A 92 10.65 -11.49 3.89
CA VAL A 92 10.51 -12.12 5.21
C VAL A 92 11.45 -11.40 6.17
N PRO A 93 10.94 -10.89 7.31
CA PRO A 93 11.80 -10.24 8.28
C PRO A 93 12.80 -11.25 8.86
N ASP A 94 13.99 -10.76 9.20
CA ASP A 94 15.00 -11.56 9.86
C ASP A 94 14.49 -12.03 11.23
N GLU A 95 14.95 -13.20 11.66
CA GLU A 95 14.59 -13.73 12.97
C GLU A 95 15.01 -12.76 14.07
N GLY A 96 14.07 -12.46 14.97
CA GLY A 96 14.32 -11.52 16.06
C GLY A 96 14.19 -10.05 15.69
N THR A 97 14.01 -9.74 14.38
CA THR A 97 13.80 -8.37 13.93
C THR A 97 12.33 -8.20 13.54
N PRO A 98 11.55 -7.37 14.24
CA PRO A 98 10.16 -7.16 13.87
C PRO A 98 10.05 -6.44 12.53
N LEU A 99 9.00 -6.76 11.77
CA LEU A 99 8.67 -6.05 10.55
C LEU A 99 8.24 -4.63 10.89
N GLU A 100 8.85 -3.64 10.25
CA GLU A 100 8.52 -2.25 10.46
C GLU A 100 7.52 -1.78 9.40
N VAL A 101 6.24 -1.65 9.78
CA VAL A 101 5.21 -1.10 8.92
C VAL A 101 5.10 0.40 9.20
N TRP A 102 5.26 1.20 8.15
CA TRP A 102 5.17 2.65 8.25
C TRP A 102 3.71 3.14 8.25
N GLY A 103 2.85 2.52 7.46
CA GLY A 103 1.44 2.87 7.39
C GLY A 103 0.65 1.92 6.48
N VAL A 104 -0.67 2.07 6.51
CA VAL A 104 -1.60 1.25 5.72
C VAL A 104 -2.09 2.05 4.52
N VAL A 105 -2.00 1.48 3.33
CA VAL A 105 -2.54 2.10 2.10
C VAL A 105 -4.03 1.91 2.09
N THR A 106 -4.77 3.00 2.12
CA THR A 106 -6.23 2.97 2.13
C THR A 106 -6.83 3.21 0.75
N THR A 107 -6.12 3.92 -0.11
CA THR A 107 -6.69 4.43 -1.36
C THR A 107 -5.60 4.59 -2.39
N VAL A 108 -5.93 4.27 -3.63
CA VAL A 108 -5.10 4.53 -4.81
C VAL A 108 -5.83 5.52 -5.69
N ILE A 109 -5.14 6.55 -6.13
CA ILE A 109 -5.68 7.56 -7.03
C ILE A 109 -4.90 7.53 -8.33
N LYS A 110 -5.62 7.29 -9.44
CA LYS A 110 -5.05 7.25 -10.78
C LYS A 110 -5.55 8.44 -11.58
N SER A 111 -4.64 9.07 -12.32
CA SER A 111 -5.04 10.05 -13.32
C SER A 111 -5.27 9.34 -14.64
N LEU A 112 -6.40 9.63 -15.27
CA LEU A 112 -6.72 9.11 -16.61
C LEU A 112 -6.42 10.13 -17.70
N MET A 113 -6.08 11.35 -17.31
CA MET A 113 -5.73 12.39 -18.27
C MET A 113 -4.27 12.24 -18.70
N PRO A 114 -3.98 12.23 -20.00
CA PRO A 114 -2.60 12.25 -20.48
C PRO A 114 -1.94 13.57 -20.11
N ARG A 115 -0.66 13.49 -19.84
CA ARG A 115 0.15 14.68 -19.55
C ARG A 115 0.96 15.11 -20.75
#